data_151cdf74c5386d1fce0a3af142b5c53e
#
_entry.id   151cdf74c5386d1fce0a3af142b5c53e
#
_cell.length_a   1.000
_cell.length_b   1.000
_cell.length_c   1.000
_cell.angle_alpha   90.00
_cell.angle_beta   90.00
_cell.angle_gamma   90.00
#
_symmetry.space_group_name_H-M   'P 1'
#
loop_
_entity.id
_entity.type
_entity.pdbx_description
1 polymer ?
#
loop_
_entity_poly.entity_id
_entity_poly.type
_entity_poly.pdbx_seq_one_letter_code
_entity_poly.pdbx_strand_id
1 'polypeptide(L)'
;MSLFRNILLLAVCLLLSGCFPGRSVIVLLPDEDGKVGEVHVESGNKVVVVDEAYHSVTTTTSFFEPKSPETTTRQEVESTFKAAIAKEPQQRFRFEKKTFYFLRNSSEMTPSSKALLPKIMESLRRKPPSSIYVVGHADRAGTEHYNRYISHQRANIMRQALIDGGIDTPIITISYLGESMPAVMTPDEVAEPKNRRAELVLQYLRNR
;
A
#
# COMPACT_ATOMS: atom_id res chain seq x y z
N MET A 1 -9.12 15.30 56.66
CA MET A 1 -9.41 15.86 55.30
C MET A 1 -8.19 16.01 54.38
N SER A 2 -6.97 16.09 54.87
CA SER A 2 -5.77 16.25 54.02
C SER A 2 -5.31 14.97 53.31
N LEU A 3 -5.49 13.81 53.95
CA LEU A 3 -5.03 12.53 53.42
C LEU A 3 -5.82 12.11 52.15
N PHE A 4 -7.14 12.31 52.13
CA PHE A 4 -7.99 12.01 50.94
C PHE A 4 -7.69 12.91 49.75
N ARG A 5 -7.33 14.18 49.98
CA ARG A 5 -6.96 15.12 48.92
C ARG A 5 -5.64 14.74 48.22
N ASN A 6 -4.69 14.20 48.97
CA ASN A 6 -3.39 13.75 48.44
C ASN A 6 -3.50 12.41 47.68
N ILE A 7 -4.38 11.51 48.10
CA ILE A 7 -4.66 10.25 47.41
C ILE A 7 -5.40 10.53 46.09
N LEU A 8 -6.36 11.47 46.06
CA LEU A 8 -7.06 11.86 44.83
C LEU A 8 -6.12 12.54 43.81
N LEU A 9 -5.19 13.38 44.27
CA LEU A 9 -4.16 14.00 43.42
C LEU A 9 -3.18 12.96 42.85
N LEU A 10 -2.78 11.96 43.67
CA LEU A 10 -1.93 10.87 43.17
C LEU A 10 -2.65 9.98 42.15
N ALA A 11 -3.93 9.68 42.37
CA ALA A 11 -4.75 8.91 41.44
C ALA A 11 -4.97 9.65 40.10
N VAL A 12 -5.16 10.97 40.13
CA VAL A 12 -5.28 11.80 38.91
C VAL A 12 -3.94 11.87 38.15
N CYS A 13 -2.80 11.93 38.83
CA CYS A 13 -1.49 11.87 38.17
C CYS A 13 -1.22 10.49 37.53
N LEU A 14 -1.71 9.39 38.13
CA LEU A 14 -1.58 8.04 37.56
C LEU A 14 -2.48 7.80 36.34
N LEU A 15 -3.59 8.54 36.21
CA LEU A 15 -4.48 8.46 35.04
C LEU A 15 -3.98 9.33 33.87
N LEU A 16 -3.04 10.24 34.07
CA LEU A 16 -2.45 11.07 33.00
C LEU A 16 -1.18 10.45 32.37
N SER A 17 -0.70 9.31 32.85
CA SER A 17 0.50 8.63 32.31
C SER A 17 0.22 7.69 31.14
N GLY A 18 -0.94 7.78 30.49
CA GLY A 18 -1.44 6.83 29.51
C GLY A 18 -1.42 7.22 28.04
N CYS A 19 -0.81 8.33 27.62
CA CYS A 19 -0.69 8.66 26.21
C CYS A 19 0.65 9.36 25.92
N PHE A 20 1.74 8.60 25.94
CA PHE A 20 2.91 9.03 25.19
C PHE A 20 2.56 8.90 23.70
N PRO A 21 2.65 9.98 22.92
CA PRO A 21 2.45 9.89 21.46
C PRO A 21 3.51 8.93 20.93
N GLY A 22 3.04 7.81 20.36
CA GLY A 22 3.92 6.82 19.76
C GLY A 22 4.76 7.50 18.68
N ARG A 23 6.09 7.37 18.78
CA ARG A 23 7.00 7.80 17.73
C ARG A 23 7.15 6.65 16.74
N SER A 24 6.86 6.91 15.47
CA SER A 24 7.12 5.97 14.38
C SER A 24 8.30 6.48 13.55
N VAL A 25 9.23 5.60 13.26
CA VAL A 25 10.36 5.88 12.35
C VAL A 25 10.22 4.97 11.15
N ILE A 26 10.19 5.57 9.96
CA ILE A 26 10.12 4.89 8.67
C ILE A 26 11.46 5.11 8.00
N VAL A 27 12.12 4.04 7.59
CA VAL A 27 13.41 4.08 6.89
C VAL A 27 13.27 3.35 5.58
N LEU A 28 13.73 3.96 4.48
CA LEU A 28 13.78 3.32 3.17
C LEU A 28 15.12 2.57 3.02
N LEU A 29 15.02 1.27 2.83
CA LEU A 29 16.19 0.42 2.61
C LEU A 29 16.26 0.01 1.12
N PRO A 30 17.47 -0.10 0.54
CA PRO A 30 17.61 -0.70 -0.77
C PRO A 30 17.27 -2.20 -0.71
N ASP A 31 16.76 -2.74 -1.80
CA ASP A 31 16.58 -4.17 -1.96
C ASP A 31 17.93 -4.89 -2.14
N GLU A 32 17.91 -6.21 -2.31
CA GLU A 32 19.13 -7.00 -2.49
C GLU A 32 19.90 -6.67 -3.77
N ASP A 33 19.20 -6.16 -4.80
CA ASP A 33 19.78 -5.74 -6.08
C ASP A 33 20.28 -4.28 -6.02
N GLY A 34 20.18 -3.63 -4.84
CA GLY A 34 20.57 -2.24 -4.61
C GLY A 34 19.58 -1.21 -5.15
N LYS A 35 18.43 -1.65 -5.64
CA LYS A 35 17.37 -0.75 -6.09
C LYS A 35 16.66 -0.12 -4.90
N VAL A 36 16.35 1.15 -5.07
CA VAL A 36 15.60 1.93 -4.08
C VAL A 36 14.21 2.20 -4.62
N GLY A 37 13.21 1.92 -3.81
CA GLY A 37 11.82 2.27 -4.11
C GLY A 37 11.52 3.70 -3.70
N GLU A 38 10.22 4.02 -3.61
CA GLU A 38 9.71 5.31 -3.15
C GLU A 38 8.62 5.03 -2.10
N VAL A 39 8.66 5.77 -0.98
CA VAL A 39 7.65 5.69 0.08
C VAL A 39 7.08 7.08 0.32
N HIS A 40 5.76 7.20 0.21
CA HIS A 40 5.04 8.41 0.57
C HIS A 40 4.54 8.28 2.00
N VAL A 41 5.00 9.17 2.87
CA VAL A 41 4.58 9.25 4.28
C VAL A 41 3.60 10.41 4.42
N GLU A 42 2.33 10.07 4.62
CA GLU A 42 1.26 11.03 4.77
C GLU A 42 0.86 11.16 6.24
N SER A 43 0.79 12.37 6.74
CA SER A 43 0.27 12.69 8.07
C SER A 43 -0.33 14.10 8.09
N GLY A 44 -1.59 14.20 8.47
CA GLY A 44 -2.37 15.42 8.36
C GLY A 44 -2.52 15.85 6.89
N ASN A 45 -2.14 17.09 6.58
CA ASN A 45 -2.21 17.64 5.23
C ASN A 45 -0.85 17.61 4.49
N LYS A 46 0.14 16.95 5.05
CA LYS A 46 1.49 16.91 4.50
C LYS A 46 1.86 15.49 4.03
N VAL A 47 2.41 15.43 2.83
CA VAL A 47 3.04 14.24 2.27
C VAL A 47 4.54 14.48 2.19
N VAL A 48 5.31 13.55 2.71
CA VAL A 48 6.78 13.54 2.58
C VAL A 48 7.15 12.31 1.75
N VAL A 49 7.92 12.53 0.70
CA VAL A 49 8.43 11.47 -0.17
C VAL A 49 9.81 11.07 0.31
N VAL A 50 10.04 9.76 0.42
CA VAL A 50 11.34 9.16 0.72
C VAL A 50 11.67 8.25 -0.47
N ASP A 51 12.68 8.62 -1.26
CA ASP A 51 13.09 7.99 -2.51
C ASP A 51 14.57 7.65 -2.56
N GLU A 52 15.31 7.97 -1.49
CA GLU A 52 16.72 7.64 -1.36
C GLU A 52 16.97 6.57 -0.29
N ALA A 53 17.97 5.70 -0.55
CA ALA A 53 18.38 4.67 0.39
C ALA A 53 18.87 5.27 1.71
N TYR A 54 18.48 4.63 2.82
CA TYR A 54 18.85 5.06 4.17
C TYR A 54 18.34 6.45 4.57
N HIS A 55 17.34 6.97 3.85
CA HIS A 55 16.59 8.12 4.31
C HIS A 55 15.46 7.68 5.24
N SER A 56 15.25 8.44 6.31
CA SER A 56 14.26 8.15 7.34
C SER A 56 13.32 9.32 7.58
N VAL A 57 12.07 9.03 7.88
CA VAL A 57 11.08 10.01 8.32
C VAL A 57 10.56 9.60 9.69
N THR A 58 10.50 10.56 10.60
CA THR A 58 9.90 10.39 11.93
C THR A 58 8.51 11.04 11.96
N THR A 59 7.52 10.27 12.40
CA THR A 59 6.18 10.77 12.73
C THR A 59 5.89 10.52 14.21
N THR A 60 5.15 11.41 14.87
CA THR A 60 4.85 11.27 16.30
C THR A 60 3.40 10.94 16.61
N THR A 61 2.46 11.36 15.79
CA THR A 61 1.02 10.99 15.80
C THR A 61 0.38 11.54 14.53
N SER A 62 -0.87 11.16 14.25
CA SER A 62 -1.65 11.68 13.11
C SER A 62 -1.86 13.20 13.10
N PHE A 63 -1.58 13.89 14.21
CA PHE A 63 -1.77 15.33 14.35
C PHE A 63 -0.50 16.17 14.10
N PHE A 64 0.66 15.53 14.05
CA PHE A 64 1.92 16.24 13.81
C PHE A 64 2.41 15.94 12.39
N GLU A 65 2.83 17.01 11.71
CA GLU A 65 3.42 16.88 10.38
C GLU A 65 4.67 16.00 10.41
N PRO A 66 4.86 15.16 9.39
CA PRO A 66 6.09 14.38 9.28
C PRO A 66 7.27 15.33 9.09
N LYS A 67 8.39 15.02 9.74
CA LYS A 67 9.63 15.76 9.54
C LYS A 67 10.16 15.51 8.13
N SER A 68 10.99 16.43 7.65
CA SER A 68 11.74 16.21 6.41
C SER A 68 12.61 14.95 6.52
N PRO A 69 12.89 14.24 5.41
CA PRO A 69 13.76 13.09 5.43
C PRO A 69 15.14 13.43 6.00
N GLU A 70 15.64 12.56 6.87
CA GLU A 70 16.97 12.65 7.46
C GLU A 70 17.80 11.45 6.99
N THR A 71 19.05 11.68 6.61
CA THR A 71 19.96 10.59 6.24
C THR A 71 20.35 9.80 7.48
N THR A 72 20.29 8.48 7.39
CA THR A 72 20.79 7.54 8.42
C THR A 72 21.80 6.59 7.80
N THR A 73 22.56 5.87 8.62
CA THR A 73 23.52 4.88 8.15
C THR A 73 22.96 3.47 8.29
N ARG A 74 23.50 2.54 7.48
CA ARG A 74 23.16 1.12 7.62
C ARG A 74 23.38 0.62 9.05
N GLN A 75 24.48 1.02 9.69
CA GLN A 75 24.81 0.60 11.04
C GLN A 75 23.82 1.13 12.08
N GLU A 76 23.37 2.38 11.95
CA GLU A 76 22.32 2.95 12.80
C GLU A 76 20.99 2.24 12.63
N VAL A 77 20.61 1.92 11.38
CA VAL A 77 19.40 1.15 11.10
C VAL A 77 19.49 -0.24 11.73
N GLU A 78 20.57 -0.98 11.48
CA GLU A 78 20.76 -2.32 12.04
C GLU A 78 20.76 -2.32 13.57
N SER A 79 21.33 -1.31 14.22
CA SER A 79 21.32 -1.20 15.68
C SER A 79 19.94 -0.85 16.23
N THR A 80 19.27 0.12 15.61
CA THR A 80 17.94 0.61 16.04
C THR A 80 16.84 -0.43 15.85
N PHE A 81 16.88 -1.14 14.71
CA PHE A 81 15.85 -2.10 14.32
C PHE A 81 16.25 -3.56 14.57
N LYS A 82 17.37 -3.83 15.25
CA LYS A 82 17.90 -5.18 15.49
C LYS A 82 16.84 -6.18 15.97
N ALA A 83 16.01 -5.79 16.91
CA ALA A 83 14.96 -6.66 17.46
C ALA A 83 13.81 -6.91 16.45
N ALA A 84 13.51 -5.95 15.58
CA ALA A 84 12.51 -6.08 14.52
C ALA A 84 13.06 -6.93 13.38
N ILE A 85 14.28 -6.67 12.94
CA ILE A 85 14.97 -7.43 11.88
C ILE A 85 15.14 -8.91 12.31
N ALA A 86 15.47 -9.16 13.57
CA ALA A 86 15.58 -10.53 14.09
C ALA A 86 14.23 -11.30 14.13
N LYS A 87 13.12 -10.56 14.18
CA LYS A 87 11.76 -11.11 14.11
C LYS A 87 11.17 -11.10 12.70
N GLU A 88 11.90 -10.56 11.73
CA GLU A 88 11.46 -10.55 10.34
C GLU A 88 11.21 -11.99 9.89
N PRO A 89 10.01 -12.28 9.33
CA PRO A 89 9.74 -13.61 8.83
C PRO A 89 10.81 -13.99 7.81
N GLN A 90 11.42 -15.16 7.97
CA GLN A 90 12.45 -15.68 7.04
C GLN A 90 11.88 -15.93 5.62
N GLN A 91 10.58 -15.75 5.44
CA GLN A 91 9.91 -15.84 4.16
C GLN A 91 10.08 -14.51 3.41
N ARG A 92 11.00 -14.51 2.47
CA ARG A 92 11.16 -13.41 1.53
C ARG A 92 10.13 -13.54 0.42
N PHE A 93 9.47 -12.44 0.10
CA PHE A 93 8.51 -12.39 -0.98
C PHE A 93 9.11 -11.67 -2.19
N ARG A 94 8.76 -12.18 -3.37
CA ARG A 94 8.93 -11.46 -4.63
C ARG A 94 7.56 -11.01 -5.09
N PHE A 95 7.47 -9.77 -5.54
CA PHE A 95 6.24 -9.21 -6.09
C PHE A 95 6.38 -8.98 -7.58
N GLU A 96 5.32 -9.29 -8.32
CA GLU A 96 5.18 -8.95 -9.72
C GLU A 96 3.88 -8.20 -9.92
N LYS A 97 3.89 -7.11 -10.70
CA LYS A 97 2.70 -6.34 -11.03
C LYS A 97 2.29 -6.56 -12.48
N LYS A 98 1.01 -6.79 -12.72
CA LYS A 98 0.39 -6.85 -14.04
C LYS A 98 -0.77 -5.86 -14.07
N THR A 99 -0.89 -5.10 -15.15
CA THR A 99 -1.90 -4.03 -15.28
C THR A 99 -2.85 -4.34 -16.43
N PHE A 100 -4.14 -4.19 -16.16
CA PHE A 100 -5.24 -4.34 -17.11
C PHE A 100 -6.01 -3.03 -17.21
N TYR A 101 -6.27 -2.58 -18.42
CA TYR A 101 -6.94 -1.31 -18.71
C TYR A 101 -8.40 -1.52 -19.10
N PHE A 102 -9.23 -0.51 -18.83
CA PHE A 102 -10.67 -0.54 -19.01
C PHE A 102 -11.15 0.60 -19.89
N LEU A 103 -12.28 0.36 -20.56
CA LEU A 103 -12.95 1.36 -21.36
C LEU A 103 -13.49 2.50 -20.48
N ARG A 104 -13.77 3.64 -21.11
CA ARG A 104 -14.32 4.82 -20.41
C ARG A 104 -15.72 4.48 -19.88
N ASN A 105 -16.03 4.97 -18.68
CA ASN A 105 -17.30 4.76 -17.98
C ASN A 105 -17.77 3.29 -17.97
N SER A 106 -16.83 2.36 -17.89
CA SER A 106 -17.10 0.93 -17.99
C SER A 106 -16.14 0.11 -17.14
N SER A 107 -16.60 -1.06 -16.73
CA SER A 107 -15.78 -2.15 -16.19
C SER A 107 -15.41 -3.18 -17.25
N GLU A 108 -15.65 -2.89 -18.52
CA GLU A 108 -15.20 -3.71 -19.64
C GLU A 108 -13.72 -3.47 -19.94
N MET A 109 -12.95 -4.56 -20.03
CA MET A 109 -11.54 -4.49 -20.38
C MET A 109 -11.34 -4.02 -21.80
N THR A 110 -10.26 -3.29 -22.07
CA THR A 110 -9.82 -2.97 -23.43
C THR A 110 -9.50 -4.25 -24.21
N PRO A 111 -9.57 -4.23 -25.56
CA PRO A 111 -9.21 -5.39 -26.37
C PRO A 111 -7.79 -5.92 -26.07
N SER A 112 -6.82 -5.03 -25.84
CA SER A 112 -5.45 -5.42 -25.48
C SER A 112 -5.39 -6.13 -24.12
N SER A 113 -6.14 -5.66 -23.12
CA SER A 113 -6.22 -6.32 -21.81
C SER A 113 -6.93 -7.66 -21.89
N LYS A 114 -8.01 -7.78 -22.68
CA LYS A 114 -8.66 -9.07 -22.94
C LYS A 114 -7.70 -10.08 -23.60
N ALA A 115 -6.91 -9.65 -24.56
CA ALA A 115 -5.91 -10.51 -25.24
C ALA A 115 -4.72 -10.91 -24.33
N LEU A 116 -4.41 -10.08 -23.31
CA LEU A 116 -3.36 -10.36 -22.34
C LEU A 116 -3.79 -11.40 -21.30
N LEU A 117 -5.07 -11.44 -20.93
CA LEU A 117 -5.59 -12.25 -19.83
C LEU A 117 -5.25 -13.73 -19.94
N PRO A 118 -5.44 -14.45 -21.08
CA PRO A 118 -5.10 -15.87 -21.20
C PRO A 118 -3.62 -16.15 -20.94
N LYS A 119 -2.73 -15.27 -21.39
CA LYS A 119 -1.28 -15.41 -21.18
C LYS A 119 -0.90 -15.30 -19.70
N ILE A 120 -1.54 -14.36 -19.00
CA ILE A 120 -1.34 -14.22 -17.54
C ILE A 120 -1.89 -15.43 -16.83
N MET A 121 -3.08 -15.94 -17.18
CA MET A 121 -3.68 -17.13 -16.58
C MET A 121 -2.79 -18.37 -16.76
N GLU A 122 -2.22 -18.55 -17.94
CA GLU A 122 -1.25 -19.63 -18.18
C GLU A 122 0.00 -19.50 -17.31
N SER A 123 0.54 -18.27 -17.17
CA SER A 123 1.69 -18.00 -16.30
C SER A 123 1.39 -18.32 -14.84
N LEU A 124 0.21 -17.92 -14.34
CA LEU A 124 -0.21 -18.19 -12.96
C LEU A 124 -0.39 -19.70 -12.69
N ARG A 125 -0.89 -20.45 -13.65
CA ARG A 125 -0.98 -21.92 -13.52
C ARG A 125 0.38 -22.61 -13.49
N ARG A 126 1.34 -22.12 -14.30
CA ARG A 126 2.71 -22.68 -14.31
C ARG A 126 3.49 -22.33 -13.05
N LYS A 127 3.29 -21.15 -12.52
CA LYS A 127 3.94 -20.65 -11.31
C LYS A 127 2.91 -19.96 -10.42
N PRO A 128 2.22 -20.74 -9.56
CA PRO A 128 1.20 -20.18 -8.69
C PRO A 128 1.80 -19.20 -7.68
N PRO A 129 1.22 -17.99 -7.53
CA PRO A 129 1.59 -17.07 -6.45
C PRO A 129 1.02 -17.57 -5.11
N SER A 130 1.62 -17.12 -4.01
CA SER A 130 1.11 -17.37 -2.65
C SER A 130 -0.08 -16.47 -2.30
N SER A 131 -0.15 -15.27 -2.92
CA SER A 131 -1.28 -14.34 -2.78
C SER A 131 -1.40 -13.48 -4.03
N ILE A 132 -2.61 -13.03 -4.32
CA ILE A 132 -2.93 -12.10 -5.41
C ILE A 132 -3.74 -10.94 -4.82
N TYR A 133 -3.24 -9.74 -4.97
CA TYR A 133 -3.96 -8.53 -4.64
C TYR A 133 -4.45 -7.87 -5.92
N VAL A 134 -5.76 -7.65 -6.02
CA VAL A 134 -6.40 -6.98 -7.14
C VAL A 134 -6.81 -5.59 -6.69
N VAL A 135 -6.25 -4.55 -7.31
CA VAL A 135 -6.52 -3.16 -6.96
C VAL A 135 -7.17 -2.45 -8.14
N GLY A 136 -8.41 -2.01 -7.97
CA GLY A 136 -9.15 -1.26 -9.00
C GLY A 136 -8.94 0.24 -8.87
N HIS A 137 -8.85 0.92 -10.02
CA HIS A 137 -8.66 2.37 -10.13
C HIS A 137 -9.61 2.98 -11.17
N ALA A 138 -9.88 4.26 -10.99
CA ALA A 138 -10.60 5.11 -11.94
C ALA A 138 -9.74 6.30 -12.39
N ASP A 139 -10.14 6.95 -13.49
CA ASP A 139 -9.63 8.28 -13.80
C ASP A 139 -10.40 9.34 -12.99
N ARG A 140 -10.01 10.60 -13.10
CA ARG A 140 -10.60 11.73 -12.36
C ARG A 140 -11.80 12.37 -13.06
N ALA A 141 -12.34 11.72 -14.11
CA ALA A 141 -13.55 12.16 -14.76
C ALA A 141 -14.79 11.62 -14.02
N GLY A 142 -15.68 12.52 -13.63
CA GLY A 142 -16.90 12.19 -12.88
C GLY A 142 -16.75 12.31 -11.37
N THR A 143 -17.80 11.96 -10.63
CA THR A 143 -17.81 12.13 -9.18
C THR A 143 -16.94 11.08 -8.47
N GLU A 144 -16.34 11.45 -7.32
CA GLU A 144 -15.58 10.54 -6.46
C GLU A 144 -16.38 9.27 -6.11
N HIS A 145 -17.68 9.45 -5.80
CA HIS A 145 -18.57 8.32 -5.49
C HIS A 145 -18.68 7.35 -6.67
N TYR A 146 -18.87 7.85 -7.89
CA TYR A 146 -18.90 7.03 -9.09
C TYR A 146 -17.56 6.38 -9.37
N ASN A 147 -16.45 7.11 -9.21
CA ASN A 147 -15.10 6.60 -9.44
C ASN A 147 -14.73 5.51 -8.42
N ARG A 148 -15.20 5.63 -7.18
CA ARG A 148 -15.10 4.57 -6.18
C ARG A 148 -15.90 3.33 -6.58
N TYR A 149 -17.14 3.51 -7.01
CA TYR A 149 -17.98 2.41 -7.50
C TYR A 149 -17.36 1.69 -8.71
N ILE A 150 -16.96 2.42 -9.76
CA ILE A 150 -16.44 1.80 -10.99
C ILE A 150 -15.09 1.09 -10.74
N SER A 151 -14.25 1.62 -9.86
CA SER A 151 -12.99 0.97 -9.46
C SER A 151 -13.26 -0.37 -8.76
N HIS A 152 -14.28 -0.45 -7.90
CA HIS A 152 -14.73 -1.69 -7.29
C HIS A 152 -15.23 -2.70 -8.35
N GLN A 153 -16.03 -2.26 -9.33
CA GLN A 153 -16.49 -3.14 -10.41
C GLN A 153 -15.31 -3.70 -11.23
N ARG A 154 -14.29 -2.88 -11.54
CA ARG A 154 -13.08 -3.33 -12.24
C ARG A 154 -12.30 -4.36 -11.46
N ALA A 155 -12.15 -4.19 -10.14
CA ALA A 155 -11.52 -5.17 -9.28
C ALA A 155 -12.30 -6.50 -9.26
N ASN A 156 -13.65 -6.45 -9.18
CA ASN A 156 -14.49 -7.64 -9.20
C ASN A 156 -14.43 -8.39 -10.53
N ILE A 157 -14.42 -7.70 -11.66
CA ILE A 157 -14.26 -8.34 -12.98
C ILE A 157 -12.92 -9.10 -13.05
N MET A 158 -11.84 -8.50 -12.56
CA MET A 158 -10.54 -9.18 -12.50
C MET A 158 -10.55 -10.37 -11.56
N ARG A 159 -11.15 -10.21 -10.36
CA ARG A 159 -11.31 -11.32 -9.41
C ARG A 159 -12.07 -12.49 -10.05
N GLN A 160 -13.20 -12.20 -10.71
CA GLN A 160 -13.99 -13.24 -11.35
C GLN A 160 -13.20 -13.93 -12.47
N ALA A 161 -12.48 -13.17 -13.30
CA ALA A 161 -11.65 -13.74 -14.34
C ALA A 161 -10.54 -14.66 -13.80
N LEU A 162 -9.97 -14.35 -12.63
CA LEU A 162 -8.99 -15.23 -11.96
C LEU A 162 -9.65 -16.53 -11.49
N ILE A 163 -10.83 -16.46 -10.88
CA ILE A 163 -11.59 -17.62 -10.40
C ILE A 163 -12.00 -18.51 -11.57
N ASP A 164 -12.56 -17.93 -12.64
CA ASP A 164 -12.94 -18.65 -13.86
C ASP A 164 -11.73 -19.32 -14.54
N GLY A 165 -10.55 -18.71 -14.38
CA GLY A 165 -9.26 -19.26 -14.80
C GLY A 165 -8.68 -20.35 -13.90
N GLY A 166 -9.37 -20.72 -12.81
CA GLY A 166 -8.98 -21.79 -11.90
C GLY A 166 -8.05 -21.37 -10.77
N ILE A 167 -7.99 -20.08 -10.45
CA ILE A 167 -7.23 -19.59 -9.28
C ILE A 167 -8.09 -19.71 -8.02
N ASP A 168 -7.53 -20.25 -6.96
CA ASP A 168 -8.22 -20.46 -5.69
C ASP A 168 -8.63 -19.13 -5.03
N THR A 169 -9.89 -19.02 -4.67
CA THR A 169 -10.46 -17.81 -4.07
C THR A 169 -9.73 -17.33 -2.80
N PRO A 170 -9.29 -18.18 -1.87
CA PRO A 170 -8.64 -17.75 -0.63
C PRO A 170 -7.36 -16.93 -0.80
N ILE A 171 -6.67 -17.08 -1.94
CA ILE A 171 -5.44 -16.32 -2.19
C ILE A 171 -5.70 -14.97 -2.87
N ILE A 172 -6.95 -14.65 -3.23
CA ILE A 172 -7.33 -13.43 -3.95
C ILE A 172 -7.93 -12.42 -2.98
N THR A 173 -7.27 -11.29 -2.82
CA THR A 173 -7.76 -10.13 -2.08
C THR A 173 -8.05 -9.00 -3.05
N ILE A 174 -9.20 -8.30 -2.89
CA ILE A 174 -9.54 -7.14 -3.70
C ILE A 174 -9.48 -5.85 -2.88
N SER A 175 -9.08 -4.76 -3.55
CA SER A 175 -9.17 -3.39 -3.07
C SER A 175 -9.59 -2.47 -4.21
N TYR A 176 -10.08 -1.29 -3.87
CA TYR A 176 -10.49 -0.30 -4.86
C TYR A 176 -10.24 1.10 -4.29
N LEU A 177 -9.57 1.93 -5.08
CA LEU A 177 -9.05 3.22 -4.66
C LEU A 177 -9.73 4.41 -5.37
N GLY A 178 -10.73 4.13 -6.25
CA GLY A 178 -11.32 5.20 -7.04
C GLY A 178 -10.26 5.93 -7.86
N GLU A 179 -10.22 7.23 -7.74
CA GLU A 179 -9.29 8.14 -8.40
C GLU A 179 -8.11 8.58 -7.53
N SER A 180 -8.05 8.12 -6.26
CA SER A 180 -7.10 8.64 -5.26
C SER A 180 -5.64 8.30 -5.55
N MET A 181 -5.35 7.25 -6.33
CA MET A 181 -3.98 6.85 -6.71
C MET A 181 -3.86 6.75 -8.24
N PRO A 182 -3.73 7.87 -8.93
CA PRO A 182 -3.59 7.90 -10.37
C PRO A 182 -2.20 7.41 -10.82
N ALA A 183 -2.13 6.67 -11.93
CA ALA A 183 -0.87 6.35 -12.60
C ALA A 183 -0.30 7.54 -13.37
N VAL A 184 -1.19 8.44 -13.80
CA VAL A 184 -0.86 9.71 -14.46
C VAL A 184 -1.64 10.80 -13.75
N MET A 185 -0.93 11.76 -13.18
CA MET A 185 -1.56 12.93 -12.55
C MET A 185 -2.32 13.76 -13.58
N THR A 186 -3.58 14.05 -13.31
CA THR A 186 -4.43 14.91 -14.12
C THR A 186 -5.16 15.91 -13.23
N PRO A 187 -5.59 17.05 -13.75
CA PRO A 187 -6.59 17.87 -13.09
C PRO A 187 -7.86 17.08 -12.81
N ASP A 188 -8.72 17.63 -11.96
CA ASP A 188 -10.04 17.08 -11.71
C ASP A 188 -10.90 17.10 -12.98
N GLU A 189 -11.90 16.22 -13.09
CA GLU A 189 -12.78 16.03 -14.26
C GLU A 189 -12.04 15.69 -15.57
N VAL A 190 -10.76 15.38 -15.55
CA VAL A 190 -9.99 15.01 -16.75
C VAL A 190 -9.89 13.49 -16.87
N ALA A 191 -10.36 12.97 -18.02
CA ALA A 191 -10.28 11.56 -18.33
C ALA A 191 -8.86 11.15 -18.74
N GLU A 192 -8.33 10.09 -18.15
CA GLU A 192 -7.02 9.52 -18.48
C GLU A 192 -7.11 7.99 -18.63
N PRO A 193 -6.88 7.45 -19.83
CA PRO A 193 -6.96 6.00 -20.07
C PRO A 193 -6.07 5.16 -19.18
N LYS A 194 -4.87 5.62 -18.84
CA LYS A 194 -3.92 4.89 -17.97
C LYS A 194 -4.39 4.80 -16.52
N ASN A 195 -5.28 5.70 -16.10
CA ASN A 195 -5.85 5.66 -14.75
C ASN A 195 -7.03 4.67 -14.65
N ARG A 196 -7.69 4.34 -15.76
CA ARG A 196 -8.77 3.33 -15.81
C ARG A 196 -8.18 1.93 -15.86
N ARG A 197 -7.76 1.41 -14.72
CA ARG A 197 -7.01 0.16 -14.64
C ARG A 197 -7.41 -0.70 -13.46
N ALA A 198 -7.04 -1.98 -13.52
CA ALA A 198 -6.88 -2.84 -12.35
C ALA A 198 -5.45 -3.39 -12.35
N GLU A 199 -4.83 -3.38 -11.19
CA GLU A 199 -3.51 -3.93 -10.97
C GLU A 199 -3.63 -5.28 -10.27
N LEU A 200 -2.94 -6.29 -10.78
CA LEU A 200 -2.70 -7.54 -10.08
C LEU A 200 -1.31 -7.49 -9.49
N VAL A 201 -1.21 -7.50 -8.17
CA VAL A 201 0.05 -7.63 -7.45
C VAL A 201 0.16 -9.10 -7.01
N LEU A 202 1.08 -9.81 -7.63
CA LEU A 202 1.32 -11.24 -7.42
C LEU A 202 2.45 -11.41 -6.42
N GLN A 203 2.16 -12.08 -5.32
CA GLN A 203 3.15 -12.38 -4.28
C GLN A 203 3.63 -13.81 -4.42
N TYR A 204 4.92 -14.00 -4.51
CA TYR A 204 5.56 -15.30 -4.57
C TYR A 204 6.47 -15.52 -3.38
N LEU A 205 6.47 -16.71 -2.82
CA LEU A 205 7.49 -17.10 -1.85
C LEU A 205 8.83 -17.23 -2.58
N ARG A 206 9.86 -16.61 -2.03
CA ARG A 206 11.23 -16.76 -2.54
C ARG A 206 11.83 -17.99 -1.86
N ASN A 207 12.02 -19.07 -2.62
CA ASN A 207 12.80 -20.20 -2.14
C ASN A 207 14.27 -19.75 -2.01
N ARG A 208 14.90 -20.14 -0.91
CA ARG A 208 16.35 -19.95 -0.69
C ARG A 208 17.16 -20.71 -1.72
#